data_ff53d8d37c5ed243632a7b774a55d757
#
_entry.id   ff53d8d37c5ed243632a7b774a55d757
#
_cell.length_a   1.000
_cell.length_b   1.000
_cell.length_c   1.000
_cell.angle_alpha   90.00
_cell.angle_beta   90.00
_cell.angle_gamma   90.00
#
_symmetry.space_group_name_H-M   'P 1'
#
loop_
_entity.id
_entity.type
_entity.pdbx_description
1 polymer ?
#
loop_
_entity_poly.entity_id
_entity_poly.type
_entity_poly.pdbx_seq_one_letter_code
_entity_poly.pdbx_strand_id
1 'polypeptide(L)'
;MTKLNRRQFIQAGVAGVAGFSVLGAGISQMSFSLPSNVQVDRVKLGNTGFTVPRILMGTGSHGGGRASNQTRLGVEGFVKLARYGHERGIRLFDSADSYGSHPFLKAALKEIPRDETQILTKMWVTENSWNKVQPVPEVLDRFRMETGSDYFDIVLMHCLMKGNWKEERKSYVDGLYKAKQDGIVKAVGVSCHNWDAMAEAVEDPWVDVILARINPFGTHMDGTPEAVMGLLEKARKNGKGIIAMKIFGNGDNVKDEERERSIKYAINSGNVHCMTLGMESPAHMDDAIARVMRAVKG
;
A
#
# COMPACT_ATOMS: atom_id res chain seq x y z
N MET A 1 26.31 -14.40 3.19
CA MET A 1 25.74 -13.20 2.53
C MET A 1 26.40 -11.97 3.13
N THR A 2 27.32 -11.36 2.40
CA THR A 2 28.15 -10.25 2.89
C THR A 2 27.30 -8.96 2.87
N LYS A 3 27.05 -8.39 4.04
CA LYS A 3 26.40 -7.07 4.15
C LYS A 3 27.34 -6.01 3.58
N LEU A 4 26.90 -5.25 2.58
CA LEU A 4 27.62 -4.08 2.12
C LEU A 4 27.79 -3.10 3.27
N ASN A 5 29.02 -2.66 3.52
CA ASN A 5 29.29 -1.67 4.56
C ASN A 5 28.99 -0.24 4.04
N ARG A 6 28.86 0.70 4.99
CA ARG A 6 28.50 2.10 4.73
C ARG A 6 29.39 2.78 3.66
N ARG A 7 30.66 2.38 3.60
CA ARG A 7 31.64 2.96 2.66
C ARG A 7 31.45 2.46 1.23
N GLN A 8 31.07 1.20 1.05
CA GLN A 8 30.76 0.63 -0.26
C GLN A 8 29.45 1.17 -0.84
N PHE A 9 28.48 1.48 0.02
CA PHE A 9 27.24 2.13 -0.40
C PHE A 9 27.45 3.59 -0.84
N ILE A 10 28.28 4.34 -0.10
CA ILE A 10 28.65 5.74 -0.45
C ILE A 10 29.46 5.76 -1.74
N GLN A 11 30.37 4.81 -1.94
CA GLN A 11 31.18 4.74 -3.18
C GLN A 11 30.33 4.37 -4.41
N ALA A 12 29.31 3.56 -4.27
CA ALA A 12 28.35 3.27 -5.36
C ALA A 12 27.43 4.48 -5.68
N GLY A 13 27.13 5.33 -4.68
CA GLY A 13 26.28 6.51 -4.85
C GLY A 13 27.03 7.79 -5.27
N VAL A 14 28.33 7.88 -4.99
CA VAL A 14 29.14 9.11 -5.24
C VAL A 14 29.90 9.05 -6.58
N ALA A 15 30.03 7.90 -7.20
CA ALA A 15 30.64 7.78 -8.52
C ALA A 15 29.84 8.43 -9.66
N GLY A 16 28.65 8.98 -9.38
CA GLY A 16 27.77 9.65 -10.35
C GLY A 16 27.86 11.18 -10.38
N VAL A 17 28.66 11.83 -9.53
CA VAL A 17 28.73 13.30 -9.46
C VAL A 17 30.17 13.80 -9.45
N ALA A 18 30.91 13.59 -10.51
CA ALA A 18 32.13 14.33 -10.77
C ALA A 18 32.34 14.52 -12.28
N GLY A 19 32.05 15.71 -12.75
CA GLY A 19 32.65 16.32 -13.94
C GLY A 19 31.94 16.03 -15.25
N PHE A 20 30.99 16.90 -15.67
CA PHE A 20 30.82 17.22 -17.09
C PHE A 20 30.58 18.70 -17.28
N SER A 21 31.56 19.34 -17.95
CA SER A 21 31.47 20.66 -18.55
C SER A 21 30.48 20.64 -19.73
N VAL A 22 29.72 21.70 -19.82
CA VAL A 22 28.68 22.02 -20.81
C VAL A 22 29.16 21.90 -22.23
N LEU A 23 28.54 21.02 -23.02
CA LEU A 23 28.31 21.20 -24.47
C LEU A 23 26.99 20.51 -24.81
N GLY A 24 26.07 21.24 -25.43
CA GLY A 24 24.70 20.87 -25.66
C GLY A 24 24.51 19.64 -26.53
N ALA A 25 23.82 18.65 -25.98
CA ALA A 25 23.02 17.64 -26.67
C ALA A 25 22.27 16.84 -25.60
N GLY A 26 20.97 16.70 -25.73
CA GLY A 26 20.06 15.76 -25.10
C GLY A 26 20.43 15.24 -23.69
N ILE A 27 19.84 15.79 -22.64
CA ILE A 27 19.91 15.20 -21.31
C ILE A 27 19.16 13.85 -21.39
N SER A 28 19.90 12.78 -21.65
CA SER A 28 19.45 11.43 -21.37
C SER A 28 19.21 11.37 -19.86
N GLN A 29 17.96 11.24 -19.43
CA GLN A 29 17.63 10.92 -18.04
C GLN A 29 18.32 9.59 -17.71
N MET A 30 19.41 9.64 -16.96
CA MET A 30 20.01 8.44 -16.39
C MET A 30 18.94 7.82 -15.50
N SER A 31 18.38 6.71 -15.91
CA SER A 31 17.45 5.93 -15.10
C SER A 31 18.23 5.38 -13.89
N PHE A 32 17.93 5.95 -12.72
CA PHE A 32 18.46 5.43 -11.46
C PHE A 32 17.88 4.02 -11.27
N SER A 33 18.75 3.03 -11.13
CA SER A 33 18.35 1.65 -10.82
C SER A 33 19.16 1.17 -9.62
N LEU A 34 18.47 0.59 -8.65
CA LEU A 34 19.10 -0.04 -7.50
C LEU A 34 19.77 -1.35 -7.89
N PRO A 35 20.88 -1.74 -7.22
CA PRO A 35 21.44 -3.07 -7.37
C PRO A 35 20.39 -4.17 -7.12
N SER A 36 20.44 -5.27 -7.86
CA SER A 36 19.42 -6.33 -7.83
C SER A 36 19.26 -7.02 -6.46
N ASN A 37 20.30 -6.98 -5.61
CA ASN A 37 20.28 -7.54 -4.26
C ASN A 37 19.67 -6.61 -3.20
N VAL A 38 19.27 -5.40 -3.57
CA VAL A 38 18.59 -4.48 -2.65
C VAL A 38 17.13 -4.87 -2.53
N GLN A 39 16.69 -5.09 -1.30
CA GLN A 39 15.30 -5.41 -0.98
C GLN A 39 14.75 -4.46 0.08
N VAL A 40 13.45 -4.24 0.02
CA VAL A 40 12.73 -3.47 1.05
C VAL A 40 12.73 -4.24 2.37
N ASP A 41 12.94 -3.55 3.50
CA ASP A 41 12.85 -4.15 4.83
C ASP A 41 11.40 -4.51 5.18
N ARG A 42 11.26 -5.38 6.18
CA ARG A 42 9.96 -5.92 6.62
C ARG A 42 9.70 -5.60 8.08
N VAL A 43 8.44 -5.43 8.42
CA VAL A 43 7.99 -5.10 9.78
C VAL A 43 6.77 -5.94 10.17
N LYS A 44 6.57 -6.14 11.46
CA LYS A 44 5.33 -6.74 11.98
C LYS A 44 4.18 -5.74 11.81
N LEU A 45 3.05 -6.20 11.28
CA LEU A 45 1.85 -5.38 11.06
C LEU A 45 0.90 -5.49 12.27
N GLY A 46 1.10 -4.64 13.27
CA GLY A 46 0.32 -4.71 14.50
C GLY A 46 0.28 -6.12 15.09
N ASN A 47 -0.88 -6.52 15.60
CA ASN A 47 -1.13 -7.85 16.18
C ASN A 47 -1.69 -8.87 15.16
N THR A 48 -1.62 -8.59 13.85
CA THR A 48 -2.15 -9.48 12.80
C THR A 48 -1.39 -10.79 12.64
N GLY A 49 -0.20 -10.90 13.21
CA GLY A 49 0.71 -12.03 12.96
C GLY A 49 1.53 -11.90 11.66
N PHE A 50 1.21 -10.94 10.80
CA PHE A 50 1.93 -10.74 9.54
C PHE A 50 3.24 -9.99 9.72
N THR A 51 4.23 -10.40 8.92
CA THR A 51 5.40 -9.58 8.60
C THR A 51 5.26 -9.11 7.16
N VAL A 52 5.21 -7.80 6.96
CA VAL A 52 4.94 -7.14 5.66
C VAL A 52 6.12 -6.27 5.23
N PRO A 53 6.33 -6.02 3.94
CA PRO A 53 7.30 -5.03 3.50
C PRO A 53 6.85 -3.62 3.88
N ARG A 54 7.80 -2.70 4.09
CA ARG A 54 7.47 -1.29 4.38
C ARG A 54 6.80 -0.56 3.22
N ILE A 55 6.93 -1.09 2.00
CA ILE A 55 6.27 -0.59 0.80
C ILE A 55 5.39 -1.71 0.24
N LEU A 56 4.13 -1.39 -0.01
CA LEU A 56 3.18 -2.21 -0.73
C LEU A 56 3.07 -1.72 -2.17
N MET A 57 2.85 -2.64 -3.11
CA MET A 57 2.48 -2.27 -4.46
C MET A 57 1.01 -1.84 -4.50
N GLY A 58 0.78 -0.52 -4.47
CA GLY A 58 -0.54 0.07 -4.69
C GLY A 58 -0.96 -0.10 -6.14
N THR A 59 -2.15 -0.67 -6.36
CA THR A 59 -2.69 -0.92 -7.71
C THR A 59 -3.83 0.01 -8.08
N GLY A 60 -4.06 1.08 -7.31
CA GLY A 60 -5.21 1.96 -7.42
C GLY A 60 -4.90 3.44 -7.60
N SER A 61 -3.78 3.82 -8.23
CA SER A 61 -3.54 5.23 -8.54
C SER A 61 -4.62 5.77 -9.48
N HIS A 62 -5.28 6.87 -9.07
CA HIS A 62 -6.45 7.41 -9.75
C HIS A 62 -7.51 6.33 -10.08
N GLY A 63 -7.65 5.37 -9.13
CA GLY A 63 -8.51 4.20 -9.30
C GLY A 63 -9.96 4.49 -8.97
N GLY A 64 -10.85 3.99 -9.83
CA GLY A 64 -12.29 4.06 -9.69
C GLY A 64 -12.99 3.47 -10.90
N GLY A 65 -14.24 3.06 -10.75
CA GLY A 65 -14.98 2.48 -11.87
C GLY A 65 -14.32 1.24 -12.48
N ARG A 66 -13.60 0.47 -11.67
CA ARG A 66 -12.83 -0.73 -12.07
C ARG A 66 -11.69 -0.45 -13.06
N ALA A 67 -11.03 0.70 -12.95
CA ALA A 67 -9.82 1.04 -13.69
C ALA A 67 -8.86 1.85 -12.80
N SER A 68 -7.56 1.77 -13.08
CA SER A 68 -6.51 2.53 -12.41
C SER A 68 -5.33 2.77 -13.35
N ASN A 69 -4.37 3.61 -12.97
CA ASN A 69 -3.15 3.76 -13.76
C ASN A 69 -2.42 2.43 -13.95
N GLN A 70 -2.36 1.60 -12.90
CA GLN A 70 -1.70 0.30 -12.97
C GLN A 70 -2.42 -0.66 -13.93
N THR A 71 -3.75 -0.67 -13.98
CA THR A 71 -4.48 -1.51 -14.95
C THR A 71 -4.33 -1.00 -16.38
N ARG A 72 -4.10 0.32 -16.59
CA ARG A 72 -3.84 0.91 -17.91
C ARG A 72 -2.49 0.54 -18.50
N LEU A 73 -1.56 -0.03 -17.69
CA LEU A 73 -0.30 -0.60 -18.18
C LEU A 73 -0.55 -1.86 -19.06
N GLY A 74 -1.75 -2.39 -19.07
CA GLY A 74 -2.09 -3.67 -19.66
C GLY A 74 -1.58 -4.85 -18.82
N VAL A 75 -1.98 -6.06 -19.18
CA VAL A 75 -1.64 -7.27 -18.43
C VAL A 75 -0.11 -7.48 -18.40
N GLU A 76 0.55 -7.39 -19.54
CA GLU A 76 1.98 -7.60 -19.64
C GLU A 76 2.79 -6.58 -18.81
N GLY A 77 2.44 -5.29 -18.91
CA GLY A 77 3.09 -4.23 -18.15
C GLY A 77 2.89 -4.40 -16.64
N PHE A 78 1.66 -4.75 -16.23
CA PHE A 78 1.36 -5.01 -14.82
C PHE A 78 2.16 -6.21 -14.28
N VAL A 79 2.22 -7.33 -15.01
CA VAL A 79 2.95 -8.54 -14.62
C VAL A 79 4.44 -8.27 -14.50
N LYS A 80 5.04 -7.58 -15.48
CA LYS A 80 6.45 -7.17 -15.43
C LYS A 80 6.74 -6.32 -14.20
N LEU A 81 5.86 -5.36 -13.91
CA LEU A 81 6.02 -4.47 -12.75
C LEU A 81 5.85 -5.23 -11.43
N ALA A 82 4.88 -6.14 -11.34
CA ALA A 82 4.65 -6.98 -10.16
C ALA A 82 5.86 -7.89 -9.87
N ARG A 83 6.40 -8.55 -10.90
CA ARG A 83 7.62 -9.36 -10.78
C ARG A 83 8.80 -8.52 -10.29
N TYR A 84 9.04 -7.38 -10.92
CA TYR A 84 10.11 -6.48 -10.51
C TYR A 84 10.00 -6.09 -9.04
N GLY A 85 8.78 -5.74 -8.60
CA GLY A 85 8.52 -5.44 -7.19
C GLY A 85 8.79 -6.64 -6.27
N HIS A 86 8.34 -7.82 -6.67
CA HIS A 86 8.55 -9.06 -5.91
C HIS A 86 10.05 -9.35 -5.73
N GLU A 87 10.86 -9.22 -6.77
CA GLU A 87 12.32 -9.38 -6.74
C GLU A 87 12.98 -8.35 -5.78
N ARG A 88 12.36 -7.20 -5.57
CA ARG A 88 12.77 -6.16 -4.61
C ARG A 88 12.20 -6.34 -3.20
N GLY A 89 11.49 -7.44 -2.94
CA GLY A 89 10.87 -7.72 -1.64
C GLY A 89 9.53 -7.03 -1.40
N ILE A 90 8.95 -6.36 -2.41
CA ILE A 90 7.58 -5.84 -2.36
C ILE A 90 6.63 -7.02 -2.59
N ARG A 91 6.19 -7.65 -1.50
CA ARG A 91 5.43 -8.90 -1.54
C ARG A 91 3.97 -8.75 -1.10
N LEU A 92 3.51 -7.54 -0.81
CA LEU A 92 2.12 -7.24 -0.49
C LEU A 92 1.53 -6.33 -1.56
N PHE A 93 0.49 -6.84 -2.22
CA PHE A 93 -0.29 -6.12 -3.23
C PHE A 93 -1.49 -5.47 -2.56
N ASP A 94 -1.64 -4.17 -2.73
CA ASP A 94 -2.81 -3.41 -2.29
C ASP A 94 -3.76 -3.22 -3.48
N SER A 95 -4.82 -4.01 -3.52
CA SER A 95 -5.86 -4.00 -4.53
C SER A 95 -7.21 -3.54 -3.98
N ALA A 96 -8.19 -3.44 -4.84
CA ALA A 96 -9.59 -3.22 -4.48
C ALA A 96 -10.51 -3.57 -5.65
N ASP A 97 -11.77 -3.87 -5.35
CA ASP A 97 -12.82 -4.05 -6.35
C ASP A 97 -12.90 -2.84 -7.31
N SER A 98 -12.91 -1.63 -6.73
CA SER A 98 -13.00 -0.39 -7.50
C SER A 98 -11.82 -0.11 -8.45
N TYR A 99 -10.68 -0.78 -8.26
CA TYR A 99 -9.49 -0.58 -9.09
C TYR A 99 -9.46 -1.46 -10.33
N GLY A 100 -10.27 -2.53 -10.37
CA GLY A 100 -10.27 -3.50 -11.45
C GLY A 100 -8.98 -4.31 -11.59
N SER A 101 -8.15 -4.33 -10.53
CA SER A 101 -6.82 -4.93 -10.56
C SER A 101 -6.79 -6.44 -10.29
N HIS A 102 -7.89 -7.05 -9.85
CA HIS A 102 -7.94 -8.49 -9.52
C HIS A 102 -7.54 -9.39 -10.71
N PRO A 103 -8.06 -9.22 -11.95
CA PRO A 103 -7.63 -10.05 -13.08
C PRO A 103 -6.15 -9.87 -13.44
N PHE A 104 -5.59 -8.70 -13.19
CA PHE A 104 -4.15 -8.43 -13.39
C PHE A 104 -3.31 -9.13 -12.33
N LEU A 105 -3.77 -9.15 -11.07
CA LEU A 105 -3.16 -9.96 -10.02
C LEU A 105 -3.20 -11.46 -10.37
N LYS A 106 -4.32 -11.96 -10.89
CA LYS A 106 -4.41 -13.35 -11.35
C LYS A 106 -3.35 -13.68 -12.40
N ALA A 107 -3.09 -12.75 -13.30
CA ALA A 107 -2.04 -12.93 -14.30
C ALA A 107 -0.64 -12.92 -13.64
N ALA A 108 -0.39 -12.01 -12.70
CA ALA A 108 0.88 -11.92 -11.99
C ALA A 108 1.16 -13.15 -11.12
N LEU A 109 0.15 -13.71 -10.45
CA LEU A 109 0.25 -14.90 -9.60
C LEU A 109 0.54 -16.20 -10.39
N LYS A 110 0.51 -16.18 -11.72
CA LYS A 110 1.02 -17.28 -12.53
C LYS A 110 2.57 -17.31 -12.59
N GLU A 111 3.19 -16.16 -12.32
CA GLU A 111 4.65 -15.99 -12.40
C GLU A 111 5.28 -15.73 -11.02
N ILE A 112 4.48 -15.37 -10.03
CA ILE A 112 4.92 -15.10 -8.66
C ILE A 112 4.21 -16.08 -7.72
N PRO A 113 4.93 -16.88 -6.91
CA PRO A 113 4.32 -17.85 -6.00
C PRO A 113 3.34 -17.18 -5.01
N ARG A 114 2.15 -17.76 -4.86
CA ARG A 114 1.11 -17.23 -3.96
C ARG A 114 1.53 -17.27 -2.49
N ASP A 115 2.27 -18.25 -2.08
CA ASP A 115 2.81 -18.43 -0.72
C ASP A 115 3.94 -17.44 -0.39
N GLU A 116 4.57 -16.86 -1.40
CA GLU A 116 5.54 -15.77 -1.24
C GLU A 116 4.90 -14.39 -1.30
N THR A 117 3.59 -14.28 -1.56
CA THR A 117 2.87 -13.03 -1.72
C THR A 117 1.77 -12.87 -0.69
N GLN A 118 1.42 -11.63 -0.41
CA GLN A 118 0.27 -11.27 0.40
C GLN A 118 -0.66 -10.40 -0.44
N ILE A 119 -1.97 -10.58 -0.26
CA ILE A 119 -2.99 -9.80 -0.96
C ILE A 119 -3.84 -9.07 0.06
N LEU A 120 -3.79 -7.74 -0.01
CA LEU A 120 -4.78 -6.86 0.57
C LEU A 120 -5.77 -6.49 -0.53
N THR A 121 -7.06 -6.69 -0.27
CA THR A 121 -8.12 -6.16 -1.13
C THR A 121 -9.17 -5.40 -0.33
N LYS A 122 -10.03 -4.67 -1.03
CA LYS A 122 -11.04 -3.84 -0.40
C LYS A 122 -12.39 -4.08 -1.06
N MET A 123 -13.38 -4.29 -0.21
CA MET A 123 -14.78 -4.48 -0.59
C MET A 123 -15.50 -3.13 -0.55
N TRP A 124 -16.10 -2.74 -1.67
CA TRP A 124 -16.91 -1.53 -1.71
C TRP A 124 -18.24 -1.77 -0.99
N VAL A 125 -18.52 -0.96 0.00
CA VAL A 125 -19.65 -1.16 0.93
C VAL A 125 -20.80 -0.17 0.73
N THR A 126 -20.73 0.66 -0.32
CA THR A 126 -21.74 1.66 -0.66
C THR A 126 -22.31 1.36 -2.03
N GLU A 127 -23.63 1.50 -2.19
CA GLU A 127 -24.27 1.38 -3.49
C GLU A 127 -23.99 2.61 -4.36
N ASN A 128 -23.68 2.37 -5.64
CA ASN A 128 -23.46 3.41 -6.62
C ASN A 128 -23.69 2.87 -8.08
N SER A 129 -23.34 3.65 -9.09
CA SER A 129 -23.57 3.29 -10.50
C SER A 129 -22.85 2.02 -10.98
N TRP A 130 -21.74 1.64 -10.36
CA TRP A 130 -20.96 0.46 -10.76
C TRP A 130 -20.97 -0.67 -9.71
N ASN A 131 -21.47 -0.40 -8.51
CA ASN A 131 -21.53 -1.38 -7.42
C ASN A 131 -22.91 -1.45 -6.81
N LYS A 132 -23.45 -2.64 -6.70
CA LYS A 132 -24.62 -2.95 -5.88
C LYS A 132 -24.20 -3.68 -4.63
N VAL A 133 -24.87 -3.39 -3.53
CA VAL A 133 -24.65 -4.10 -2.26
C VAL A 133 -25.01 -5.58 -2.46
N GLN A 134 -24.05 -6.45 -2.15
CA GLN A 134 -24.16 -7.91 -2.24
C GLN A 134 -23.74 -8.55 -0.94
N PRO A 135 -24.22 -9.77 -0.63
CA PRO A 135 -23.72 -10.54 0.51
C PRO A 135 -22.21 -10.74 0.44
N VAL A 136 -21.54 -10.63 1.59
CA VAL A 136 -20.07 -10.75 1.68
C VAL A 136 -19.55 -12.06 1.07
N PRO A 137 -20.17 -13.24 1.28
CA PRO A 137 -19.70 -14.47 0.65
C PRO A 137 -19.66 -14.40 -0.88
N GLU A 138 -20.72 -13.86 -1.49
CA GLU A 138 -20.78 -13.71 -2.97
C GLU A 138 -19.70 -12.80 -3.52
N VAL A 139 -19.42 -11.70 -2.81
CA VAL A 139 -18.35 -10.76 -3.19
C VAL A 139 -16.98 -11.43 -3.04
N LEU A 140 -16.74 -12.15 -1.96
CA LEU A 140 -15.48 -12.86 -1.72
C LEU A 140 -15.27 -13.99 -2.74
N ASP A 141 -16.31 -14.74 -3.09
CA ASP A 141 -16.22 -15.79 -4.11
C ASP A 141 -15.88 -15.18 -5.48
N ARG A 142 -16.50 -14.06 -5.83
CA ARG A 142 -16.13 -13.30 -7.04
C ARG A 142 -14.66 -12.84 -6.99
N PHE A 143 -14.19 -12.28 -5.87
CA PHE A 143 -12.81 -11.86 -5.71
C PHE A 143 -11.82 -13.04 -5.86
N ARG A 144 -12.15 -14.20 -5.30
CA ARG A 144 -11.35 -15.42 -5.42
C ARG A 144 -11.26 -15.87 -6.89
N MET A 145 -12.37 -15.86 -7.62
CA MET A 145 -12.37 -16.17 -9.06
C MET A 145 -11.55 -15.16 -9.87
N GLU A 146 -11.72 -13.86 -9.59
CA GLU A 146 -11.03 -12.78 -10.27
C GLU A 146 -9.53 -12.77 -10.02
N THR A 147 -9.08 -13.08 -8.80
CA THR A 147 -7.66 -13.11 -8.41
C THR A 147 -7.00 -14.46 -8.62
N GLY A 148 -7.77 -15.54 -8.72
CA GLY A 148 -7.26 -16.91 -8.71
C GLY A 148 -6.63 -17.32 -7.37
N SER A 149 -7.02 -16.67 -6.26
CA SER A 149 -6.52 -16.95 -4.91
C SER A 149 -7.66 -17.50 -4.05
N ASP A 150 -7.40 -18.58 -3.32
CA ASP A 150 -8.40 -19.21 -2.45
C ASP A 150 -8.66 -18.41 -1.17
N TYR A 151 -7.76 -17.53 -0.77
CA TYR A 151 -7.86 -16.71 0.42
C TYR A 151 -7.22 -15.33 0.22
N PHE A 152 -7.57 -14.39 1.12
CA PHE A 152 -6.96 -13.07 1.20
C PHE A 152 -6.26 -12.88 2.53
N ASP A 153 -5.10 -12.23 2.51
CA ASP A 153 -4.38 -11.93 3.75
C ASP A 153 -5.07 -10.79 4.50
N ILE A 154 -5.55 -9.77 3.80
CA ILE A 154 -6.26 -8.64 4.40
C ILE A 154 -7.46 -8.25 3.51
N VAL A 155 -8.65 -8.11 4.11
CA VAL A 155 -9.82 -7.51 3.43
C VAL A 155 -10.33 -6.33 4.24
N LEU A 156 -10.45 -5.18 3.58
CA LEU A 156 -10.92 -3.94 4.20
C LEU A 156 -12.30 -3.55 3.66
N MET A 157 -13.15 -3.00 4.51
CA MET A 157 -14.26 -2.19 4.04
C MET A 157 -13.70 -0.91 3.42
N HIS A 158 -14.10 -0.61 2.17
CA HIS A 158 -13.47 0.44 1.38
C HIS A 158 -14.15 1.78 1.55
N CYS A 159 -13.34 2.82 1.79
CA CYS A 159 -13.76 4.21 1.70
C CYS A 159 -14.88 4.59 2.68
N LEU A 160 -14.65 4.36 3.98
CA LEU A 160 -15.59 4.79 5.01
C LEU A 160 -15.56 6.31 5.15
N MET A 161 -16.72 6.94 4.91
CA MET A 161 -16.86 8.40 4.80
C MET A 161 -17.51 9.06 6.03
N LYS A 162 -17.91 8.30 7.06
CA LYS A 162 -18.52 8.79 8.30
C LYS A 162 -18.37 7.79 9.43
N GLY A 163 -18.50 8.26 10.67
CA GLY A 163 -18.63 7.41 11.85
C GLY A 163 -19.90 6.57 11.84
N ASN A 164 -20.10 5.77 12.88
CA ASN A 164 -21.21 4.82 13.02
C ASN A 164 -21.27 3.77 11.89
N TRP A 165 -20.12 3.52 11.23
CA TRP A 165 -20.03 2.58 10.12
C TRP A 165 -20.26 1.13 10.58
N LYS A 166 -19.91 0.79 11.82
CA LYS A 166 -20.08 -0.58 12.33
C LYS A 166 -21.53 -0.99 12.36
N GLU A 167 -22.42 -0.13 12.82
CA GLU A 167 -23.86 -0.38 12.81
C GLU A 167 -24.45 -0.30 11.40
N GLU A 168 -24.12 0.76 10.68
CA GLU A 168 -24.65 0.96 9.32
C GLU A 168 -24.22 -0.13 8.33
N ARG A 169 -23.07 -0.75 8.56
CA ARG A 169 -22.49 -1.81 7.72
C ARG A 169 -22.41 -3.16 8.45
N LYS A 170 -23.31 -3.38 9.42
CA LYS A 170 -23.30 -4.57 10.26
C LYS A 170 -23.23 -5.87 9.45
N SER A 171 -23.95 -5.97 8.33
CA SER A 171 -23.92 -7.15 7.46
C SER A 171 -22.52 -7.42 6.88
N TYR A 172 -21.75 -6.38 6.56
CA TYR A 172 -20.36 -6.51 6.12
C TYR A 172 -19.43 -6.87 7.27
N VAL A 173 -19.62 -6.27 8.44
CA VAL A 173 -18.86 -6.60 9.65
C VAL A 173 -19.03 -8.07 10.00
N ASP A 174 -20.27 -8.54 10.10
CA ASP A 174 -20.61 -9.94 10.44
C ASP A 174 -20.09 -10.89 9.35
N GLY A 175 -20.29 -10.56 8.08
CA GLY A 175 -19.86 -11.38 6.94
C GLY A 175 -18.34 -11.52 6.85
N LEU A 176 -17.59 -10.44 7.03
CA LEU A 176 -16.13 -10.47 7.05
C LEU A 176 -15.60 -11.19 8.30
N TYR A 177 -16.25 -11.03 9.44
CA TYR A 177 -15.90 -11.78 10.65
C TYR A 177 -16.06 -13.30 10.43
N LYS A 178 -17.19 -13.70 9.83
CA LYS A 178 -17.43 -15.10 9.47
C LYS A 178 -16.36 -15.61 8.47
N ALA A 179 -16.06 -14.84 7.43
CA ALA A 179 -15.03 -15.19 6.45
C ALA A 179 -13.63 -15.34 7.10
N LYS A 180 -13.35 -14.56 8.16
CA LYS A 180 -12.12 -14.71 8.94
C LYS A 180 -12.12 -16.00 9.74
N GLN A 181 -13.23 -16.38 10.35
CA GLN A 181 -13.37 -17.67 11.06
C GLN A 181 -13.21 -18.87 10.11
N ASP A 182 -13.72 -18.74 8.88
CA ASP A 182 -13.63 -19.77 7.84
C ASP A 182 -12.25 -19.85 7.16
N GLY A 183 -11.32 -18.93 7.49
CA GLY A 183 -9.98 -18.89 6.91
C GLY A 183 -9.90 -18.30 5.48
N ILE A 184 -11.03 -17.82 4.94
CA ILE A 184 -11.06 -17.13 3.62
C ILE A 184 -10.37 -15.77 3.69
N VAL A 185 -10.45 -15.12 4.85
CA VAL A 185 -9.78 -13.85 5.13
C VAL A 185 -8.94 -14.03 6.40
N LYS A 186 -7.70 -13.58 6.42
CA LYS A 186 -6.84 -13.73 7.62
C LYS A 186 -6.90 -12.52 8.56
N ALA A 187 -7.05 -11.32 8.02
CA ALA A 187 -7.23 -10.09 8.79
C ALA A 187 -8.27 -9.18 8.13
N VAL A 188 -9.04 -8.48 8.96
CA VAL A 188 -10.10 -7.57 8.52
C VAL A 188 -9.81 -6.14 8.96
N GLY A 189 -10.45 -5.17 8.35
CA GLY A 189 -10.30 -3.78 8.76
C GLY A 189 -10.99 -2.79 7.83
N VAL A 190 -10.49 -1.57 7.84
CA VAL A 190 -11.13 -0.44 7.17
C VAL A 190 -10.15 0.46 6.42
N SER A 191 -10.64 1.07 5.35
CA SER A 191 -10.01 2.17 4.64
C SER A 191 -10.79 3.45 4.96
N CYS A 192 -10.18 4.34 5.76
CA CYS A 192 -10.85 5.53 6.26
C CYS A 192 -10.64 6.74 5.33
N HIS A 193 -11.73 7.46 5.11
CA HIS A 193 -11.77 8.71 4.36
C HIS A 193 -12.56 9.80 5.11
N ASN A 194 -12.61 9.70 6.43
CA ASN A 194 -13.25 10.63 7.34
C ASN A 194 -12.67 10.45 8.75
N TRP A 195 -12.59 11.54 9.50
CA TRP A 195 -12.07 11.55 10.87
C TRP A 195 -12.84 10.63 11.81
N ASP A 196 -14.17 10.77 11.84
CA ASP A 196 -15.02 10.01 12.77
C ASP A 196 -14.97 8.50 12.46
N ALA A 197 -14.93 8.16 11.16
CA ALA A 197 -14.76 6.77 10.75
C ALA A 197 -13.43 6.17 11.24
N MET A 198 -12.35 6.94 11.20
CA MET A 198 -11.05 6.51 11.70
C MET A 198 -11.01 6.45 13.22
N ALA A 199 -11.62 7.43 13.91
CA ALA A 199 -11.70 7.44 15.37
C ALA A 199 -12.45 6.22 15.92
N GLU A 200 -13.58 5.86 15.29
CA GLU A 200 -14.31 4.64 15.64
C GLU A 200 -13.46 3.38 15.38
N ALA A 201 -12.78 3.30 14.23
CA ALA A 201 -11.95 2.16 13.88
C ALA A 201 -10.77 1.92 14.84
N VAL A 202 -10.22 2.98 15.40
CA VAL A 202 -9.11 2.91 16.38
C VAL A 202 -9.54 2.18 17.65
N GLU A 203 -10.77 2.37 18.09
CA GLU A 203 -11.29 1.77 19.33
C GLU A 203 -11.89 0.39 19.11
N ASP A 204 -12.36 0.09 17.90
CA ASP A 204 -13.13 -1.14 17.66
C ASP A 204 -12.26 -2.40 17.62
N PRO A 205 -12.49 -3.40 18.51
CA PRO A 205 -11.71 -4.62 18.54
C PRO A 205 -11.85 -5.51 17.30
N TRP A 206 -12.89 -5.32 16.47
CA TRP A 206 -13.06 -6.02 15.21
C TRP A 206 -12.01 -5.64 14.18
N VAL A 207 -11.48 -4.41 14.25
CA VAL A 207 -10.52 -3.89 13.29
C VAL A 207 -9.13 -4.42 13.59
N ASP A 208 -8.56 -5.20 12.68
CA ASP A 208 -7.15 -5.61 12.72
C ASP A 208 -6.24 -4.57 12.03
N VAL A 209 -6.71 -3.99 10.91
CA VAL A 209 -5.91 -3.12 10.04
C VAL A 209 -6.66 -1.84 9.69
N ILE A 210 -5.97 -0.71 9.79
CA ILE A 210 -6.44 0.61 9.36
C ILE A 210 -5.57 1.09 8.19
N LEU A 211 -6.22 1.43 7.07
CA LEU A 211 -5.61 2.11 5.94
C LEU A 211 -5.98 3.59 6.01
N ALA A 212 -5.01 4.45 6.36
CA ALA A 212 -5.21 5.87 6.64
C ALA A 212 -4.45 6.79 5.69
N ARG A 213 -5.02 7.97 5.40
CA ARG A 213 -4.39 9.01 4.59
C ARG A 213 -3.35 9.77 5.40
N ILE A 214 -2.08 9.73 4.98
CA ILE A 214 -0.96 10.27 5.75
C ILE A 214 0.05 10.96 4.85
N ASN A 215 0.35 12.22 5.12
CA ASN A 215 1.49 12.96 4.58
C ASN A 215 1.76 14.21 5.46
N PRO A 216 2.94 14.83 5.37
CA PRO A 216 3.30 15.98 6.22
C PRO A 216 2.69 17.32 5.79
N PHE A 217 1.89 17.31 4.72
CA PHE A 217 1.31 18.52 4.12
C PHE A 217 -0.17 18.68 4.43
N GLY A 218 -0.82 17.65 5.01
CA GLY A 218 -2.27 17.62 5.24
C GLY A 218 -3.09 17.41 3.96
N THR A 219 -2.44 17.19 2.81
CA THR A 219 -3.10 17.07 1.50
C THR A 219 -3.97 15.82 1.46
N HIS A 220 -5.28 15.99 1.23
CA HIS A 220 -6.28 14.92 1.22
C HIS A 220 -6.31 14.07 2.49
N MET A 221 -5.91 14.60 3.64
CA MET A 221 -5.98 13.92 4.93
C MET A 221 -7.36 14.11 5.61
N ASP A 222 -7.62 13.32 6.64
CA ASP A 222 -8.87 13.33 7.41
C ASP A 222 -8.83 14.28 8.61
N GLY A 223 -7.75 15.03 8.76
CA GLY A 223 -7.49 16.00 9.81
C GLY A 223 -6.10 16.60 9.62
N THR A 224 -5.64 17.42 10.57
CA THR A 224 -4.25 17.90 10.51
C THR A 224 -3.28 16.74 10.65
N PRO A 225 -2.05 16.84 10.10
CA PRO A 225 -1.05 15.79 10.23
C PRO A 225 -0.82 15.37 11.69
N GLU A 226 -0.78 16.33 12.62
CA GLU A 226 -0.56 16.09 14.04
C GLU A 226 -1.74 15.33 14.68
N ALA A 227 -2.98 15.76 14.37
CA ALA A 227 -4.18 15.12 14.91
C ALA A 227 -4.31 13.68 14.42
N VAL A 228 -4.14 13.44 13.09
CA VAL A 228 -4.16 12.11 12.51
C VAL A 228 -3.09 11.23 13.13
N MET A 229 -1.86 11.75 13.28
CA MET A 229 -0.76 10.98 13.84
C MET A 229 -0.99 10.63 15.32
N GLY A 230 -1.59 11.52 16.12
CA GLY A 230 -2.00 11.22 17.50
C GLY A 230 -3.04 10.10 17.59
N LEU A 231 -4.01 10.08 16.65
CA LEU A 231 -5.01 9.02 16.57
C LEU A 231 -4.38 7.67 16.16
N LEU A 232 -3.41 7.70 15.25
CA LEU A 232 -2.67 6.49 14.83
C LEU A 232 -1.73 5.97 15.92
N GLU A 233 -1.17 6.83 16.77
CA GLU A 233 -0.44 6.40 17.95
C GLU A 233 -1.34 5.58 18.89
N LYS A 234 -2.57 6.03 19.11
CA LYS A 234 -3.57 5.28 19.88
C LYS A 234 -3.92 3.95 19.20
N ALA A 235 -4.15 3.96 17.89
CA ALA A 235 -4.39 2.75 17.12
C ALA A 235 -3.25 1.73 17.28
N ARG A 236 -2.00 2.20 17.23
CA ARG A 236 -0.83 1.35 17.42
C ARG A 236 -0.77 0.76 18.84
N LYS A 237 -1.08 1.54 19.88
CA LYS A 237 -1.17 1.05 21.27
C LYS A 237 -2.26 -0.01 21.42
N ASN A 238 -3.34 0.11 20.65
CA ASN A 238 -4.43 -0.88 20.57
C ASN A 238 -4.07 -2.10 19.71
N GLY A 239 -2.82 -2.21 19.22
CA GLY A 239 -2.35 -3.34 18.43
C GLY A 239 -2.79 -3.36 16.97
N LYS A 240 -3.38 -2.29 16.45
CA LYS A 240 -3.82 -2.22 15.05
C LYS A 240 -2.64 -2.21 14.08
N GLY A 241 -2.78 -2.90 12.95
CA GLY A 241 -1.91 -2.74 11.79
C GLY A 241 -2.22 -1.42 11.08
N ILE A 242 -1.22 -0.57 10.86
CA ILE A 242 -1.41 0.74 10.24
C ILE A 242 -0.68 0.80 8.91
N ILE A 243 -1.45 0.98 7.85
CA ILE A 243 -0.96 1.16 6.48
C ILE A 243 -1.25 2.59 6.06
N ALA A 244 -0.22 3.31 5.65
CA ALA A 244 -0.38 4.67 5.15
C ALA A 244 -0.71 4.67 3.66
N MET A 245 -1.67 5.48 3.25
CA MET A 245 -1.99 5.77 1.85
C MET A 245 -1.92 7.27 1.56
N LYS A 246 -1.92 7.64 0.28
CA LYS A 246 -1.81 9.02 -0.19
C LYS A 246 -0.60 9.76 0.36
N ILE A 247 0.51 9.02 0.51
CA ILE A 247 1.80 9.53 0.99
C ILE A 247 2.27 10.74 0.19
N PHE A 248 2.00 10.75 -1.12
CA PHE A 248 2.34 11.86 -2.02
C PHE A 248 1.12 12.73 -2.36
N GLY A 249 0.18 12.91 -1.42
CA GLY A 249 -0.98 13.78 -1.61
C GLY A 249 -1.82 13.44 -2.83
N ASN A 250 -1.97 12.16 -3.18
CA ASN A 250 -2.69 11.71 -4.38
C ASN A 250 -2.11 12.25 -5.71
N GLY A 251 -0.84 12.63 -5.71
CA GLY A 251 -0.14 13.21 -6.87
C GLY A 251 0.18 14.70 -6.75
N ASP A 252 -0.30 15.37 -5.70
CA ASP A 252 -0.06 16.81 -5.50
C ASP A 252 1.32 17.11 -4.88
N ASN A 253 1.93 16.14 -4.20
CA ASN A 253 3.21 16.28 -3.50
C ASN A 253 4.27 15.34 -4.11
N VAL A 254 4.69 15.62 -5.34
CA VAL A 254 5.54 14.73 -6.13
C VAL A 254 6.93 15.29 -6.46
N LYS A 255 7.25 16.51 -6.02
CA LYS A 255 8.61 17.03 -6.12
C LYS A 255 9.58 16.16 -5.32
N ASP A 256 10.86 16.20 -5.67
CA ASP A 256 11.86 15.33 -5.06
C ASP A 256 11.92 15.46 -3.53
N GLU A 257 12.00 16.69 -3.05
CA GLU A 257 12.00 17.02 -1.63
C GLU A 257 10.68 16.67 -0.91
N GLU A 258 9.55 16.80 -1.59
CA GLU A 258 8.23 16.48 -1.04
C GLU A 258 8.09 14.96 -0.85
N ARG A 259 8.54 14.16 -1.82
CA ARG A 259 8.55 12.70 -1.72
C ARG A 259 9.47 12.22 -0.59
N GLU A 260 10.66 12.80 -0.49
CA GLU A 260 11.61 12.49 0.58
C GLU A 260 11.01 12.82 1.95
N ARG A 261 10.42 14.02 2.10
CA ARG A 261 9.78 14.48 3.33
C ARG A 261 8.61 13.58 3.72
N SER A 262 7.77 13.19 2.75
CA SER A 262 6.60 12.36 2.99
C SER A 262 6.97 10.96 3.50
N ILE A 263 7.95 10.32 2.89
CA ILE A 263 8.41 8.99 3.32
C ILE A 263 9.07 9.06 4.71
N LYS A 264 9.94 10.05 4.94
CA LYS A 264 10.54 10.27 6.26
C LYS A 264 9.50 10.52 7.34
N TYR A 265 8.48 11.34 7.04
CA TYR A 265 7.41 11.62 7.98
C TYR A 265 6.65 10.35 8.39
N ALA A 266 6.29 9.51 7.43
CA ALA A 266 5.59 8.27 7.72
C ALA A 266 6.46 7.30 8.54
N ILE A 267 7.72 7.08 8.15
CA ILE A 267 8.62 6.12 8.81
C ILE A 267 9.02 6.59 10.21
N ASN A 268 9.44 7.86 10.34
CA ASN A 268 10.01 8.38 11.57
C ASN A 268 8.94 8.69 12.64
N SER A 269 7.65 8.70 12.26
CA SER A 269 6.55 8.80 13.22
C SER A 269 6.54 7.64 14.23
N GLY A 270 7.08 6.50 13.85
CA GLY A 270 6.97 5.27 14.64
C GLY A 270 5.55 4.68 14.68
N ASN A 271 4.53 5.38 14.16
CA ASN A 271 3.13 4.96 14.23
C ASN A 271 2.65 4.23 12.97
N VAL A 272 3.36 4.37 11.84
CA VAL A 272 3.05 3.71 10.58
C VAL A 272 3.91 2.46 10.43
N HIS A 273 3.31 1.33 10.08
CA HIS A 273 4.04 0.09 9.83
C HIS A 273 4.59 0.05 8.40
N CYS A 274 3.72 0.32 7.44
CA CYS A 274 4.05 0.29 6.02
C CYS A 274 3.19 1.28 5.23
N MET A 275 3.50 1.47 3.95
CA MET A 275 2.81 2.41 3.09
C MET A 275 2.49 1.80 1.74
N THR A 276 1.30 2.09 1.21
CA THR A 276 0.92 1.75 -0.15
C THR A 276 1.29 2.88 -1.10
N LEU A 277 2.05 2.56 -2.13
CA LEU A 277 2.51 3.50 -3.15
C LEU A 277 2.07 3.03 -4.54
N GLY A 278 1.46 3.93 -5.29
CA GLY A 278 1.07 3.70 -6.67
C GLY A 278 2.25 3.90 -7.61
N MET A 279 3.01 2.84 -7.83
CA MET A 279 4.17 2.83 -8.71
C MET A 279 3.77 2.33 -10.10
N GLU A 280 4.29 2.95 -11.15
CA GLU A 280 3.94 2.67 -12.55
C GLU A 280 5.14 2.23 -13.39
N SER A 281 6.34 2.20 -12.77
CA SER A 281 7.57 1.79 -13.43
C SER A 281 8.57 1.22 -12.43
N PRO A 282 9.57 0.43 -12.89
CA PRO A 282 10.72 0.02 -12.08
C PRO A 282 11.44 1.21 -11.42
N ALA A 283 11.59 2.31 -12.13
CA ALA A 283 12.24 3.51 -11.61
C ALA A 283 11.48 4.13 -10.43
N HIS A 284 10.13 4.13 -10.46
CA HIS A 284 9.32 4.57 -9.31
C HIS A 284 9.51 3.65 -8.09
N MET A 285 9.67 2.34 -8.31
CA MET A 285 9.93 1.38 -7.21
C MET A 285 11.31 1.62 -6.61
N ASP A 286 12.34 1.74 -7.44
CA ASP A 286 13.70 1.96 -6.97
C ASP A 286 13.84 3.30 -6.22
N ASP A 287 13.21 4.37 -6.70
CA ASP A 287 13.18 5.65 -6.00
C ASP A 287 12.52 5.52 -4.61
N ALA A 288 11.36 4.87 -4.55
CA ALA A 288 10.65 4.66 -3.28
C ALA A 288 11.47 3.80 -2.31
N ILE A 289 12.06 2.70 -2.76
CA ILE A 289 12.92 1.83 -1.93
C ILE A 289 14.14 2.60 -1.41
N ALA A 290 14.81 3.38 -2.26
CA ALA A 290 15.96 4.17 -1.88
C ALA A 290 15.62 5.19 -0.78
N ARG A 291 14.47 5.87 -0.88
CA ARG A 291 13.98 6.82 0.13
C ARG A 291 13.66 6.14 1.44
N VAL A 292 12.97 4.99 1.40
CA VAL A 292 12.69 4.20 2.61
C VAL A 292 13.98 3.76 3.30
N MET A 293 14.96 3.26 2.53
CA MET A 293 16.26 2.86 3.08
C MET A 293 17.00 4.02 3.76
N ARG A 294 16.90 5.23 3.19
CA ARG A 294 17.48 6.44 3.83
C ARG A 294 16.74 6.80 5.12
N ALA A 295 15.40 6.77 5.09
CA ALA A 295 14.58 7.13 6.24
C ALA A 295 14.72 6.16 7.42
N VAL A 296 14.94 4.88 7.16
CA VAL A 296 15.17 3.85 8.20
C VAL A 296 16.55 3.96 8.84
N LYS A 297 17.54 4.52 8.13
CA LYS A 297 18.92 4.66 8.59
C LYS A 297 19.21 5.97 9.32
N GLY A 298 18.41 6.98 9.10
CA GLY A 298 18.56 8.34 9.65
C GLY A 298 17.75 8.60 10.86
#